data_ab41a783589964ee9aeb4989faa56532
#
_entry.id   ab41a783589964ee9aeb4989faa56532
#
_cell.length_a   1.000
_cell.length_b   1.000
_cell.length_c   1.000
_cell.angle_alpha   90.00
_cell.angle_beta   90.00
_cell.angle_gamma   90.00
#
_symmetry.space_group_name_H-M   'P 1'
#
loop_
_entity.id
_entity.type
_entity.pdbx_description
1 polymer ?
#
loop_
_entity_poly.entity_id
_entity_poly.type
_entity_poly.pdbx_seq_one_letter_code
_entity_poly.pdbx_strand_id
1 'polypeptide(L)'
;MSTALRYEARGRRWTPHAILSGFIATICMGLVLLIGFVVASNAGSQSGSFVAQWFYGLAHNRITSTTQNYLFIAAALYLTFGLVWAIIYAYVFEPLLRGPGWLKGLLFSLLPFLLSIVVFLPSLGGGFFGGTLHAGPLPVIGNFILHAAYGMVLGTVYNQSIHSGFDEEDEGSRNAEPHQRAAMQGAERNGAIGILIGLAAGAILGSILGQSVYPTKALDVSADLITGSGELSLAGAVLGASLGALIGSMLGLSATPGGDTAEP
;
A
#
# COMPACT_ATOMS: atom_id res chain seq x y z
N MET A 1 17.94 -3.85 30.66
CA MET A 1 17.67 -2.88 29.58
C MET A 1 16.21 -2.46 29.73
N SER A 2 15.91 -1.19 30.02
CA SER A 2 14.55 -0.74 30.31
C SER A 2 13.69 -0.78 29.03
N THR A 3 12.37 -1.01 29.19
CA THR A 3 11.39 -1.01 28.10
C THR A 3 11.41 0.30 27.29
N ALA A 4 11.78 1.41 27.91
CA ALA A 4 11.91 2.71 27.26
C ALA A 4 13.08 2.75 26.24
N LEU A 5 14.24 2.18 26.58
CA LEU A 5 15.39 2.13 25.66
C LEU A 5 15.12 1.21 24.44
N ARG A 6 14.32 0.15 24.64
CA ARG A 6 13.83 -0.67 23.51
C ARG A 6 12.86 0.07 22.61
N TYR A 7 12.05 0.94 23.17
CA TYR A 7 11.09 1.75 22.42
C TYR A 7 11.79 2.83 21.59
N GLU A 8 12.81 3.50 22.15
CA GLU A 8 13.61 4.49 21.42
C GLU A 8 14.47 3.88 20.30
N ALA A 9 15.06 2.71 20.53
CA ALA A 9 15.82 2.00 19.50
C ALA A 9 14.91 1.49 18.34
N ARG A 10 13.67 1.06 18.64
CA ARG A 10 12.65 0.71 17.65
C ARG A 10 12.14 1.93 16.87
N GLY A 11 12.01 3.08 17.52
CA GLY A 11 11.41 4.28 16.93
C GLY A 11 12.17 4.83 15.72
N ARG A 12 13.41 4.43 15.51
CA ARG A 12 14.27 4.95 14.42
C ARG A 12 14.31 4.08 13.17
N ARG A 13 13.91 2.81 13.23
CA ARG A 13 14.11 1.84 12.12
C ARG A 13 12.84 1.35 11.44
N TRP A 14 11.67 1.59 12.04
CA TRP A 14 10.41 1.02 11.59
C TRP A 14 9.90 1.56 10.25
N THR A 15 10.20 2.81 9.89
CA THR A 15 9.61 3.50 8.73
C THR A 15 9.94 2.83 7.38
N PRO A 16 11.22 2.56 7.03
CA PRO A 16 11.53 1.92 5.76
C PRO A 16 10.96 0.49 5.70
N HIS A 17 11.00 -0.24 6.81
CA HIS A 17 10.42 -1.59 6.87
C HIS A 17 8.89 -1.57 6.74
N ALA A 18 8.22 -0.57 7.32
CA ALA A 18 6.79 -0.36 7.16
C ALA A 18 6.41 -0.04 5.70
N ILE A 19 7.16 0.85 5.04
CA ILE A 19 6.91 1.21 3.65
C ILE A 19 7.11 -0.01 2.73
N LEU A 20 8.22 -0.72 2.87
CA LEU A 20 8.51 -1.90 2.06
C LEU A 20 7.47 -3.01 2.26
N SER A 21 7.18 -3.36 3.51
CA SER A 21 6.20 -4.40 3.82
C SER A 21 4.79 -4.00 3.39
N GLY A 22 4.43 -2.73 3.56
CA GLY A 22 3.16 -2.18 3.10
C GLY A 22 3.01 -2.22 1.59
N PHE A 23 4.06 -1.88 0.85
CA PHE A 23 4.07 -1.96 -0.60
C PHE A 23 3.87 -3.40 -1.09
N ILE A 24 4.67 -4.35 -0.56
CA ILE A 24 4.55 -5.78 -0.91
C ILE A 24 3.15 -6.33 -0.56
N ALA A 25 2.65 -6.02 0.64
CA ALA A 25 1.34 -6.45 1.08
C ALA A 25 0.21 -5.90 0.19
N THR A 26 0.31 -4.63 -0.22
CA THR A 26 -0.68 -3.98 -1.10
C THR A 26 -0.67 -4.61 -2.49
N ILE A 27 0.51 -4.88 -3.06
CA ILE A 27 0.61 -5.59 -4.35
C ILE A 27 0.01 -6.99 -4.24
N CYS A 28 0.32 -7.72 -3.17
CA CYS A 28 -0.24 -9.07 -2.95
C CYS A 28 -1.77 -9.02 -2.84
N MET A 29 -2.31 -8.09 -2.06
CA MET A 29 -3.77 -7.88 -1.96
C MET A 29 -4.38 -7.52 -3.33
N GLY A 30 -3.70 -6.70 -4.14
CA GLY A 30 -4.12 -6.38 -5.51
C GLY A 30 -4.18 -7.59 -6.43
N LEU A 31 -3.20 -8.49 -6.33
CA LEU A 31 -3.22 -9.76 -7.06
C LEU A 31 -4.38 -10.66 -6.64
N VAL A 32 -4.66 -10.76 -5.34
CA VAL A 32 -5.81 -11.51 -4.82
C VAL A 32 -7.13 -10.89 -5.32
N LEU A 33 -7.22 -9.55 -5.34
CA LEU A 33 -8.38 -8.84 -5.89
C LEU A 33 -8.58 -9.14 -7.39
N LEU A 34 -7.51 -9.11 -8.17
CA LEU A 34 -7.55 -9.43 -9.61
C LEU A 34 -8.01 -10.87 -9.85
N ILE A 35 -7.46 -11.82 -9.10
CA ILE A 35 -7.89 -13.23 -9.18
C ILE A 35 -9.37 -13.35 -8.80
N GLY A 36 -9.79 -12.72 -7.72
CA GLY A 36 -11.18 -12.69 -7.27
C GLY A 36 -12.13 -12.13 -8.33
N PHE A 37 -11.73 -11.04 -9.01
CA PHE A 37 -12.49 -10.44 -10.11
C PHE A 37 -12.61 -11.40 -11.32
N VAL A 38 -11.51 -12.04 -11.73
CA VAL A 38 -11.53 -13.02 -12.82
C VAL A 38 -12.44 -14.21 -12.48
N VAL A 39 -12.36 -14.71 -11.25
CA VAL A 39 -13.24 -15.81 -10.79
C VAL A 39 -14.70 -15.35 -10.80
N ALA A 40 -14.99 -14.17 -10.27
CA ALA A 40 -16.36 -13.65 -10.23
C ALA A 40 -16.94 -13.43 -11.63
N SER A 41 -16.17 -12.88 -12.56
CA SER A 41 -16.60 -12.64 -13.93
C SER A 41 -16.89 -13.95 -14.65
N ASN A 42 -16.03 -14.97 -14.51
CA ASN A 42 -16.22 -16.26 -15.13
C ASN A 42 -17.41 -17.06 -14.51
N ALA A 43 -17.51 -17.07 -13.18
CA ALA A 43 -18.60 -17.75 -12.50
C ALA A 43 -19.95 -17.07 -12.73
N GLY A 44 -19.96 -15.73 -12.80
CA GLY A 44 -21.16 -14.94 -13.07
C GLY A 44 -21.67 -15.03 -14.50
N SER A 45 -20.83 -15.41 -15.46
CA SER A 45 -21.24 -15.62 -16.86
C SER A 45 -22.04 -16.92 -17.07
N GLN A 46 -22.01 -17.83 -16.11
CA GLN A 46 -22.74 -19.09 -16.20
C GLN A 46 -24.23 -18.85 -15.84
N SER A 47 -25.14 -19.19 -16.73
CA SER A 47 -26.58 -19.03 -16.51
C SER A 47 -27.16 -20.12 -15.62
N GLY A 48 -28.10 -19.75 -14.74
CA GLY A 48 -29.08 -20.67 -14.14
C GLY A 48 -28.91 -20.98 -12.65
N SER A 49 -27.79 -20.64 -11.98
CA SER A 49 -27.67 -20.84 -10.53
C SER A 49 -27.80 -19.53 -9.74
N PHE A 50 -28.36 -19.64 -8.54
CA PHE A 50 -28.46 -18.50 -7.62
C PHE A 50 -27.07 -17.96 -7.21
N VAL A 51 -26.09 -18.84 -7.10
CA VAL A 51 -24.71 -18.49 -6.80
C VAL A 51 -24.06 -17.76 -7.97
N ALA A 52 -24.34 -18.13 -9.21
CA ALA A 52 -23.85 -17.40 -10.39
C ALA A 52 -24.37 -15.96 -10.42
N GLN A 53 -25.61 -15.71 -9.98
CA GLN A 53 -26.15 -14.35 -9.86
C GLN A 53 -25.37 -13.51 -8.84
N TRP A 54 -24.93 -14.09 -7.71
CA TRP A 54 -24.09 -13.39 -6.75
C TRP A 54 -22.74 -13.01 -7.31
N PHE A 55 -22.08 -13.93 -8.04
CA PHE A 55 -20.81 -13.63 -8.71
C PHE A 55 -21.01 -12.57 -9.81
N TYR A 56 -22.12 -12.64 -10.54
CA TYR A 56 -22.47 -11.60 -11.50
C TYR A 56 -22.62 -10.22 -10.82
N GLY A 57 -23.36 -10.14 -9.74
CA GLY A 57 -23.53 -8.91 -8.94
C GLY A 57 -22.19 -8.38 -8.38
N LEU A 58 -21.29 -9.28 -7.96
CA LEU A 58 -19.97 -8.91 -7.48
C LEU A 58 -19.09 -8.32 -8.61
N ALA A 59 -19.13 -8.88 -9.82
CA ALA A 59 -18.34 -8.43 -10.95
C ALA A 59 -18.96 -7.22 -11.69
N HIS A 60 -20.30 -7.12 -11.70
CA HIS A 60 -21.04 -6.13 -12.50
C HIS A 60 -21.89 -5.22 -11.60
N ASN A 61 -21.24 -4.28 -10.91
CA ASN A 61 -21.89 -3.31 -10.06
C ASN A 61 -21.31 -1.91 -10.26
N ARG A 62 -21.95 -0.91 -9.65
CA ARG A 62 -21.54 0.49 -9.78
C ARG A 62 -20.09 0.74 -9.29
N ILE A 63 -19.65 0.09 -8.21
CA ILE A 63 -18.29 0.27 -7.68
C ILE A 63 -17.28 -0.28 -8.67
N THR A 64 -17.52 -1.48 -9.21
CA THR A 64 -16.65 -2.10 -10.21
C THR A 64 -16.56 -1.25 -11.48
N SER A 65 -17.70 -0.79 -12.01
CA SER A 65 -17.71 0.06 -13.20
C SER A 65 -17.02 1.41 -12.98
N THR A 66 -17.23 2.03 -11.82
CA THR A 66 -16.53 3.28 -11.46
C THR A 66 -15.03 3.03 -11.34
N THR A 67 -14.60 1.95 -10.69
CA THR A 67 -13.18 1.59 -10.57
C THR A 67 -12.54 1.35 -11.94
N GLN A 68 -13.25 0.70 -12.86
CA GLN A 68 -12.75 0.47 -14.22
C GLN A 68 -12.64 1.78 -15.01
N ASN A 69 -13.58 2.69 -14.87
CA ASN A 69 -13.55 3.99 -15.54
C ASN A 69 -12.43 4.91 -15.02
N TYR A 70 -12.05 4.77 -13.73
CA TYR A 70 -11.03 5.59 -13.07
C TYR A 70 -9.91 4.72 -12.49
N LEU A 71 -9.42 3.77 -13.28
CA LEU A 71 -8.49 2.72 -12.84
C LEU A 71 -7.21 3.29 -12.20
N PHE A 72 -6.63 4.34 -12.78
CA PHE A 72 -5.38 4.92 -12.28
C PHE A 72 -5.56 5.62 -10.94
N ILE A 73 -6.65 6.38 -10.75
CA ILE A 73 -6.97 6.98 -9.44
C ILE A 73 -7.27 5.89 -8.42
N ALA A 74 -8.05 4.89 -8.79
CA ALA A 74 -8.36 3.78 -7.91
C ALA A 74 -7.08 3.04 -7.47
N ALA A 75 -6.17 2.73 -8.39
CA ALA A 75 -4.89 2.10 -8.09
C ALA A 75 -4.00 2.98 -7.19
N ALA A 76 -3.95 4.29 -7.46
CA ALA A 76 -3.18 5.23 -6.66
C ALA A 76 -3.72 5.34 -5.22
N LEU A 77 -5.02 5.47 -5.05
CA LEU A 77 -5.67 5.48 -3.74
C LEU A 77 -5.47 4.17 -3.00
N TYR A 78 -5.61 3.05 -3.69
CA TYR A 78 -5.40 1.72 -3.14
C TYR A 78 -3.99 1.55 -2.58
N LEU A 79 -2.96 1.95 -3.35
CA LEU A 79 -1.58 1.92 -2.89
C LEU A 79 -1.34 2.86 -1.71
N THR A 80 -1.89 4.07 -1.77
CA THR A 80 -1.77 5.06 -0.69
C THR A 80 -2.38 4.54 0.61
N PHE A 81 -3.60 4.04 0.57
CA PHE A 81 -4.26 3.47 1.75
C PHE A 81 -3.49 2.27 2.30
N GLY A 82 -2.97 1.39 1.43
CA GLY A 82 -2.14 0.27 1.85
C GLY A 82 -0.89 0.72 2.61
N LEU A 83 -0.19 1.75 2.12
CA LEU A 83 0.98 2.31 2.80
C LEU A 83 0.62 3.00 4.13
N VAL A 84 -0.46 3.77 4.16
CA VAL A 84 -0.95 4.41 5.40
C VAL A 84 -1.27 3.36 6.46
N TRP A 85 -1.98 2.29 6.09
CA TRP A 85 -2.28 1.19 7.02
C TRP A 85 -1.03 0.46 7.50
N ALA A 86 -0.02 0.29 6.65
CA ALA A 86 1.26 -0.31 7.03
C ALA A 86 2.01 0.56 8.06
N ILE A 87 2.00 1.88 7.90
CA ILE A 87 2.58 2.82 8.86
C ILE A 87 1.84 2.74 10.21
N ILE A 88 0.50 2.71 10.18
CA ILE A 88 -0.32 2.56 11.39
C ILE A 88 -0.02 1.22 12.07
N TYR A 89 0.09 0.13 11.31
CA TYR A 89 0.47 -1.17 11.84
C TYR A 89 1.81 -1.13 12.55
N ALA A 90 2.83 -0.65 11.88
CA ALA A 90 4.20 -0.65 12.38
C ALA A 90 4.38 0.23 13.63
N TYR A 91 3.73 1.40 13.65
CA TYR A 91 3.86 2.36 14.74
C TYR A 91 2.96 2.04 15.94
N VAL A 92 1.72 1.63 15.70
CA VAL A 92 0.71 1.48 16.76
C VAL A 92 0.51 0.02 17.15
N PHE A 93 0.26 -0.86 16.17
CA PHE A 93 -0.23 -2.21 16.45
C PHE A 93 0.87 -3.24 16.67
N GLU A 94 1.97 -3.17 15.91
CA GLU A 94 3.06 -4.13 16.07
C GLU A 94 3.57 -4.22 17.51
N PRO A 95 3.85 -3.11 18.22
CA PRO A 95 4.32 -3.17 19.59
C PRO A 95 3.27 -3.65 20.61
N LEU A 96 1.98 -3.51 20.30
CA LEU A 96 0.86 -3.89 21.17
C LEU A 96 0.51 -5.37 21.05
N LEU A 97 0.68 -5.94 19.86
CA LEU A 97 0.28 -7.30 19.56
C LEU A 97 1.40 -8.29 19.91
N ARG A 98 1.00 -9.47 20.40
CA ARG A 98 1.93 -10.57 20.74
C ARG A 98 1.76 -11.72 19.76
N GLY A 99 2.86 -12.45 19.50
CA GLY A 99 2.85 -13.63 18.63
C GLY A 99 3.67 -13.46 17.36
N PRO A 100 3.59 -14.43 16.44
CA PRO A 100 4.30 -14.38 15.16
C PRO A 100 3.78 -13.27 14.26
N GLY A 101 4.63 -12.76 13.36
CA GLY A 101 4.32 -11.61 12.51
C GLY A 101 3.01 -11.78 11.72
N TRP A 102 2.80 -12.95 11.10
CA TRP A 102 1.58 -13.21 10.33
C TRP A 102 0.30 -13.08 11.17
N LEU A 103 0.33 -13.52 12.44
CA LEU A 103 -0.83 -13.44 13.33
C LEU A 103 -1.08 -11.99 13.78
N LYS A 104 -0.02 -11.23 14.08
CA LYS A 104 -0.14 -9.81 14.40
C LYS A 104 -0.76 -9.04 13.24
N GLY A 105 -0.28 -9.28 12.01
CA GLY A 105 -0.82 -8.67 10.81
C GLY A 105 -2.27 -9.07 10.54
N LEU A 106 -2.61 -10.35 10.72
CA LEU A 106 -3.99 -10.84 10.56
C LEU A 106 -4.95 -10.17 11.56
N LEU A 107 -4.56 -10.10 12.84
CA LEU A 107 -5.38 -9.44 13.88
C LEU A 107 -5.55 -7.94 13.58
N PHE A 108 -4.47 -7.28 13.17
CA PHE A 108 -4.54 -5.89 12.73
C PHE A 108 -5.52 -5.69 11.56
N SER A 109 -5.48 -6.58 10.58
CA SER A 109 -6.29 -6.44 9.36
C SER A 109 -7.80 -6.51 9.59
N LEU A 110 -8.26 -6.99 10.75
CA LEU A 110 -9.66 -6.94 11.14
C LEU A 110 -10.18 -5.50 11.25
N LEU A 111 -9.33 -4.55 11.68
CA LEU A 111 -9.72 -3.15 11.77
C LEU A 111 -10.00 -2.52 10.38
N PRO A 112 -9.08 -2.51 9.41
CA PRO A 112 -9.39 -2.00 8.08
C PRO A 112 -10.47 -2.82 7.37
N PHE A 113 -10.59 -4.12 7.62
CA PHE A 113 -11.72 -4.92 7.13
C PHE A 113 -13.07 -4.39 7.64
N LEU A 114 -13.22 -4.18 8.94
CA LEU A 114 -14.46 -3.65 9.52
C LEU A 114 -14.78 -2.25 8.98
N LEU A 115 -13.78 -1.38 8.89
CA LEU A 115 -13.95 -0.05 8.29
C LEU A 115 -14.34 -0.14 6.82
N SER A 116 -13.81 -1.11 6.09
CA SER A 116 -14.15 -1.34 4.69
C SER A 116 -15.64 -1.68 4.52
N ILE A 117 -16.18 -2.63 5.28
CA ILE A 117 -17.57 -3.09 5.12
C ILE A 117 -18.62 -2.17 5.76
N VAL A 118 -18.22 -1.37 6.77
CA VAL A 118 -19.16 -0.51 7.53
C VAL A 118 -19.09 0.94 7.07
N VAL A 119 -17.92 1.43 6.61
CA VAL A 119 -17.74 2.83 6.24
C VAL A 119 -17.50 2.98 4.73
N PHE A 120 -16.47 2.34 4.20
CA PHE A 120 -16.07 2.56 2.80
C PHE A 120 -17.10 2.00 1.81
N LEU A 121 -17.55 0.78 2.01
CA LEU A 121 -18.49 0.14 1.10
C LEU A 121 -19.83 0.90 1.03
N PRO A 122 -20.46 1.32 2.14
CA PRO A 122 -21.63 2.21 2.10
C PRO A 122 -21.35 3.56 1.44
N SER A 123 -20.20 4.19 1.71
CA SER A 123 -19.83 5.49 1.13
C SER A 123 -19.68 5.43 -0.40
N LEU A 124 -19.28 4.29 -0.93
CA LEU A 124 -19.19 4.03 -2.37
C LEU A 124 -20.52 3.58 -3.01
N GLY A 125 -21.58 3.50 -2.21
CA GLY A 125 -22.90 3.07 -2.69
C GLY A 125 -23.13 1.57 -2.69
N GLY A 126 -22.21 0.77 -2.11
CA GLY A 126 -22.37 -0.68 -1.95
C GLY A 126 -23.32 -1.09 -0.83
N GLY A 127 -23.72 -0.14 0.02
CA GLY A 127 -24.52 -0.42 1.22
C GLY A 127 -23.72 -1.12 2.32
N PHE A 128 -24.32 -1.22 3.50
CA PHE A 128 -23.72 -1.97 4.61
C PHE A 128 -23.50 -3.43 4.19
N PHE A 129 -22.30 -3.94 4.43
CA PHE A 129 -21.92 -5.32 4.11
C PHE A 129 -22.08 -5.70 2.62
N GLY A 130 -22.21 -4.71 1.72
CA GLY A 130 -22.42 -4.95 0.30
C GLY A 130 -23.87 -5.26 -0.08
N GLY A 131 -24.83 -4.92 0.77
CA GLY A 131 -26.25 -5.29 0.61
C GLY A 131 -26.90 -4.78 -0.68
N THR A 132 -26.43 -3.67 -1.26
CA THR A 132 -26.95 -3.12 -2.52
C THR A 132 -26.28 -3.71 -3.77
N LEU A 133 -25.25 -4.56 -3.61
CA LEU A 133 -24.52 -5.13 -4.74
C LEU A 133 -25.19 -6.36 -5.35
N HIS A 134 -26.25 -6.86 -4.73
CA HIS A 134 -26.96 -8.09 -5.15
C HIS A 134 -26.03 -9.32 -5.27
N ALA A 135 -24.94 -9.32 -4.49
CA ALA A 135 -23.89 -10.34 -4.52
C ALA A 135 -23.93 -11.29 -3.30
N GLY A 136 -25.04 -11.34 -2.58
CA GLY A 136 -25.19 -12.17 -1.38
C GLY A 136 -24.07 -11.93 -0.35
N PRO A 137 -23.47 -12.99 0.23
CA PRO A 137 -22.41 -12.85 1.22
C PRO A 137 -21.02 -12.58 0.61
N LEU A 138 -20.87 -12.66 -0.71
CA LEU A 138 -19.58 -12.57 -1.39
C LEU A 138 -18.81 -11.27 -1.12
N PRO A 139 -19.46 -10.08 -1.00
CA PRO A 139 -18.72 -8.85 -0.67
C PRO A 139 -18.03 -8.92 0.68
N VAL A 140 -18.65 -9.52 1.69
CA VAL A 140 -18.06 -9.68 3.03
C VAL A 140 -16.93 -10.70 3.01
N ILE A 141 -17.17 -11.87 2.41
CA ILE A 141 -16.20 -12.95 2.31
C ILE A 141 -14.97 -12.51 1.50
N GLY A 142 -15.19 -11.92 0.33
CA GLY A 142 -14.11 -11.43 -0.53
C GLY A 142 -13.28 -10.33 0.15
N ASN A 143 -13.96 -9.39 0.78
CA ASN A 143 -13.31 -8.30 1.52
C ASN A 143 -12.48 -8.84 2.70
N PHE A 144 -12.99 -9.83 3.44
CA PHE A 144 -12.25 -10.50 4.50
C PHE A 144 -10.98 -11.20 3.97
N ILE A 145 -11.09 -11.95 2.88
CA ILE A 145 -9.95 -12.62 2.24
C ILE A 145 -8.88 -11.62 1.82
N LEU A 146 -9.29 -10.50 1.21
CA LEU A 146 -8.38 -9.43 0.79
C LEU A 146 -7.61 -8.84 1.97
N HIS A 147 -8.32 -8.47 3.04
CA HIS A 147 -7.69 -7.87 4.21
C HIS A 147 -6.85 -8.89 5.00
N ALA A 148 -7.28 -10.13 5.09
CA ALA A 148 -6.51 -11.20 5.69
C ALA A 148 -5.19 -11.45 4.94
N ALA A 149 -5.23 -11.52 3.60
CA ALA A 149 -4.04 -11.64 2.76
C ALA A 149 -3.08 -10.45 2.98
N TYR A 150 -3.62 -9.22 2.94
CA TYR A 150 -2.84 -8.02 3.22
C TYR A 150 -2.17 -8.09 4.59
N GLY A 151 -2.94 -8.37 5.64
CA GLY A 151 -2.43 -8.38 7.01
C GLY A 151 -1.38 -9.47 7.25
N MET A 152 -1.62 -10.68 6.76
CA MET A 152 -0.66 -11.78 6.88
C MET A 152 0.67 -11.45 6.18
N VAL A 153 0.63 -10.93 4.97
CA VAL A 153 1.84 -10.53 4.22
C VAL A 153 2.53 -9.37 4.91
N LEU A 154 1.79 -8.31 5.28
CA LEU A 154 2.32 -7.16 6.01
C LEU A 154 3.06 -7.59 7.27
N GLY A 155 2.41 -8.35 8.13
CA GLY A 155 2.98 -8.76 9.41
C GLY A 155 4.17 -9.71 9.26
N THR A 156 4.14 -10.61 8.26
CA THR A 156 5.26 -11.53 7.99
C THR A 156 6.48 -10.78 7.47
N VAL A 157 6.30 -9.97 6.41
CA VAL A 157 7.41 -9.23 5.78
C VAL A 157 8.00 -8.21 6.74
N TYR A 158 7.15 -7.48 7.48
CA TYR A 158 7.61 -6.52 8.48
C TYR A 158 8.42 -7.20 9.59
N ASN A 159 7.91 -8.32 10.13
CA ASN A 159 8.61 -9.06 11.18
C ASN A 159 9.95 -9.65 10.69
N GLN A 160 9.97 -10.21 9.49
CA GLN A 160 11.22 -10.71 8.88
C GLN A 160 12.23 -9.61 8.64
N SER A 161 11.81 -8.49 8.05
CA SER A 161 12.71 -7.38 7.73
C SER A 161 13.33 -6.72 8.97
N ILE A 162 12.60 -6.69 10.10
CA ILE A 162 13.16 -6.21 11.36
C ILE A 162 14.13 -7.22 11.95
N HIS A 163 13.81 -8.53 11.95
CA HIS A 163 14.68 -9.54 12.59
C HIS A 163 15.95 -9.79 11.79
N SER A 164 15.89 -9.86 10.47
CA SER A 164 17.09 -9.99 9.63
C SER A 164 18.05 -8.82 9.80
N GLY A 165 17.55 -7.62 10.08
CA GLY A 165 18.39 -6.47 10.42
C GLY A 165 19.04 -6.54 11.81
N PHE A 166 18.48 -7.34 12.75
CA PHE A 166 19.04 -7.50 14.10
C PHE A 166 20.06 -8.63 14.20
N ASP A 167 19.89 -9.72 13.45
CA ASP A 167 20.80 -10.89 13.50
C ASP A 167 22.17 -10.55 12.89
N GLU A 168 22.24 -9.66 11.89
CA GLU A 168 23.52 -9.14 11.38
C GLU A 168 24.20 -8.15 12.33
N GLU A 169 23.45 -7.54 13.27
CA GLU A 169 24.00 -6.55 14.21
C GLU A 169 24.64 -7.16 15.46
N ASP A 170 24.29 -8.39 15.87
CA ASP A 170 24.73 -8.94 17.16
C ASP A 170 26.21 -9.41 17.12
N GLU A 171 26.75 -9.73 15.96
CA GLU A 171 28.17 -10.14 15.81
C GLU A 171 29.14 -9.02 15.41
N GLY A 172 28.66 -7.92 14.76
CA GLY A 172 29.51 -6.81 14.29
C GLY A 172 29.28 -5.46 14.99
N SER A 173 28.28 -5.33 15.84
CA SER A 173 27.61 -4.06 16.17
C SER A 173 28.25 -3.23 17.29
N ARG A 174 29.23 -3.70 17.99
CA ARG A 174 29.86 -2.90 19.08
C ARG A 174 30.71 -1.72 18.58
N ASN A 175 31.11 -1.72 17.30
CA ASN A 175 31.93 -0.68 16.68
C ASN A 175 31.26 0.10 15.53
N ALA A 176 30.02 -0.24 15.15
CA ALA A 176 29.37 0.27 13.95
C ALA A 176 28.36 1.42 14.16
N GLU A 177 28.22 1.93 15.39
CA GLU A 177 27.20 2.94 15.73
C GLU A 177 27.19 4.23 14.87
N PRO A 178 28.32 4.86 14.48
CA PRO A 178 28.28 6.08 13.69
C PRO A 178 27.81 5.88 12.25
N HIS A 179 28.21 4.80 11.61
CA HIS A 179 27.90 4.51 10.20
C HIS A 179 26.42 4.14 10.01
N GLN A 180 25.84 3.43 10.96
CA GLN A 180 24.41 3.06 10.90
C GLN A 180 23.49 4.27 11.10
N ARG A 181 23.85 5.20 11.99
CA ARG A 181 23.09 6.46 12.16
C ARG A 181 23.11 7.29 10.90
N ALA A 182 24.25 7.36 10.20
CA ALA A 182 24.38 8.07 8.94
C ALA A 182 23.53 7.42 7.82
N ALA A 183 23.54 6.10 7.71
CA ALA A 183 22.71 5.38 6.74
C ALA A 183 21.20 5.60 6.96
N MET A 184 20.75 5.64 8.21
CA MET A 184 19.34 5.89 8.54
C MET A 184 18.90 7.32 8.25
N GLN A 185 19.72 8.31 8.64
CA GLN A 185 19.46 9.70 8.28
C GLN A 185 19.46 9.87 6.77
N GLY A 186 20.35 9.13 6.07
CA GLY A 186 20.36 9.04 4.62
C GLY A 186 19.05 8.47 4.06
N ALA A 187 18.54 7.39 4.63
CA ALA A 187 17.29 6.77 4.18
C ALA A 187 16.07 7.66 4.39
N GLU A 188 15.97 8.32 5.53
CA GLU A 188 14.87 9.26 5.82
C GLU A 188 14.93 10.48 4.90
N ARG A 189 16.10 11.08 4.75
CA ARG A 189 16.32 12.22 3.86
C ARG A 189 16.07 11.87 2.39
N ASN A 190 16.66 10.77 1.92
CA ASN A 190 16.53 10.34 0.53
C ASN A 190 15.10 9.83 0.26
N GLY A 191 14.42 9.23 1.23
CA GLY A 191 13.00 8.89 1.16
C GLY A 191 12.12 10.13 0.97
N ALA A 192 12.34 11.18 1.77
CA ALA A 192 11.62 12.44 1.63
C ALA A 192 11.89 13.13 0.29
N ILE A 193 13.15 13.17 -0.14
CA ILE A 193 13.54 13.71 -1.46
C ILE A 193 12.90 12.87 -2.58
N GLY A 194 12.92 11.54 -2.43
CA GLY A 194 12.30 10.61 -3.36
C GLY A 194 10.79 10.83 -3.51
N ILE A 195 10.08 11.11 -2.42
CA ILE A 195 8.65 11.49 -2.46
C ILE A 195 8.44 12.74 -3.32
N LEU A 196 9.22 13.79 -3.09
CA LEU A 196 9.08 15.05 -3.84
C LEU A 196 9.42 14.89 -5.32
N ILE A 197 10.53 14.23 -5.62
CA ILE A 197 10.92 13.96 -7.01
C ILE A 197 9.91 13.04 -7.69
N GLY A 198 9.49 11.98 -7.02
CA GLY A 198 8.52 11.03 -7.54
C GLY A 198 7.16 11.66 -7.78
N LEU A 199 6.69 12.52 -6.87
CA LEU A 199 5.45 13.27 -7.04
C LEU A 199 5.52 14.18 -8.26
N ALA A 200 6.58 14.97 -8.41
CA ALA A 200 6.74 15.87 -9.55
C ALA A 200 6.89 15.11 -10.88
N ALA A 201 7.77 14.12 -10.92
CA ALA A 201 7.99 13.31 -12.12
C ALA A 201 6.73 12.52 -12.51
N GLY A 202 6.06 11.93 -11.54
CA GLY A 202 4.82 11.19 -11.73
C GLY A 202 3.67 12.08 -12.24
N ALA A 203 3.54 13.30 -11.68
CA ALA A 203 2.55 14.28 -12.17
C ALA A 203 2.82 14.67 -13.63
N ILE A 204 4.07 14.96 -13.98
CA ILE A 204 4.47 15.33 -15.34
C ILE A 204 4.22 14.18 -16.32
N LEU A 205 4.69 12.98 -16.00
CA LEU A 205 4.48 11.81 -16.84
C LEU A 205 3.00 11.47 -16.98
N GLY A 206 2.24 11.54 -15.89
CA GLY A 206 0.80 11.35 -15.90
C GLY A 206 0.06 12.38 -16.77
N SER A 207 0.50 13.65 -16.72
CA SER A 207 -0.05 14.69 -17.59
C SER A 207 0.23 14.44 -19.08
N ILE A 208 1.47 14.05 -19.42
CA ILE A 208 1.88 13.74 -20.79
C ILE A 208 1.09 12.54 -21.31
N LEU A 209 0.99 11.47 -20.53
CA LEU A 209 0.22 10.28 -20.88
C LEU A 209 -1.28 10.61 -20.99
N GLY A 210 -1.80 11.44 -20.08
CA GLY A 210 -3.18 11.88 -20.09
C GLY A 210 -3.54 12.61 -21.38
N GLN A 211 -2.71 13.53 -21.82
CA GLN A 211 -2.90 14.25 -23.09
C GLN A 211 -2.83 13.32 -24.32
N SER A 212 -2.01 12.27 -24.24
CA SER A 212 -1.89 11.29 -25.33
C SER A 212 -3.07 10.34 -25.43
N VAL A 213 -3.62 9.94 -24.26
CA VAL A 213 -4.72 8.96 -24.17
C VAL A 213 -6.09 9.65 -24.32
N TYR A 214 -6.21 10.87 -23.77
CA TYR A 214 -7.44 11.66 -23.79
C TYR A 214 -7.17 13.00 -24.49
N PRO A 215 -7.13 13.05 -25.82
CA PRO A 215 -6.95 14.32 -26.55
C PRO A 215 -8.12 15.24 -26.24
N THR A 216 -7.82 16.38 -25.61
CA THR A 216 -8.79 17.35 -25.12
C THR A 216 -9.69 17.87 -26.21
N LYS A 217 -10.99 17.70 -26.10
CA LYS A 217 -11.98 18.54 -26.69
C LYS A 217 -12.17 19.76 -25.77
N ALA A 218 -11.61 20.90 -26.18
CA ALA A 218 -11.80 22.25 -25.62
C ALA A 218 -11.94 22.38 -24.08
N LEU A 219 -11.01 23.12 -23.53
CA LEU A 219 -10.85 23.54 -22.14
C LEU A 219 -12.17 23.78 -21.39
N ASP A 220 -12.57 22.80 -20.59
CA ASP A 220 -13.41 23.02 -19.43
C ASP A 220 -12.56 22.68 -18.18
N VAL A 221 -11.92 23.70 -17.60
CA VAL A 221 -10.91 23.59 -16.54
C VAL A 221 -11.44 22.87 -15.29
N SER A 222 -12.75 22.87 -15.08
CA SER A 222 -13.38 22.20 -13.94
C SER A 222 -13.61 20.70 -14.17
N ALA A 223 -13.81 20.28 -15.42
CA ALA A 223 -13.95 18.87 -15.78
C ALA A 223 -12.58 18.18 -15.97
N ASP A 224 -11.55 18.93 -16.40
CA ASP A 224 -10.22 18.39 -16.70
C ASP A 224 -9.42 17.94 -15.45
N LEU A 225 -9.78 18.44 -14.25
CA LEU A 225 -9.11 18.06 -13.01
C LEU A 225 -9.54 16.67 -12.51
N ILE A 226 -10.69 16.17 -12.94
CA ILE A 226 -11.30 14.92 -12.46
C ILE A 226 -11.40 13.88 -13.58
N THR A 227 -11.33 14.28 -14.85
CA THR A 227 -11.46 13.37 -16.01
C THR A 227 -10.28 13.51 -16.97
N GLY A 228 -9.79 12.42 -17.51
CA GLY A 228 -8.81 12.39 -18.58
C GLY A 228 -7.38 12.75 -18.14
N SER A 229 -6.84 13.86 -18.60
CA SER A 229 -5.44 14.25 -18.34
C SER A 229 -5.17 14.56 -16.88
N GLY A 230 -6.15 15.14 -16.17
CA GLY A 230 -6.06 15.43 -14.74
C GLY A 230 -6.04 14.17 -13.89
N GLU A 231 -6.82 13.15 -14.24
CA GLU A 231 -6.83 11.85 -13.57
C GLU A 231 -5.46 11.18 -13.63
N LEU A 232 -4.87 11.09 -14.82
CA LEU A 232 -3.56 10.48 -15.01
C LEU A 232 -2.45 11.30 -14.38
N SER A 233 -2.56 12.62 -14.32
CA SER A 233 -1.62 13.48 -13.60
C SER A 233 -1.65 13.22 -12.10
N LEU A 234 -2.83 13.19 -11.49
CA LEU A 234 -3.00 12.89 -10.05
C LEU A 234 -2.55 11.47 -9.70
N ALA A 235 -2.98 10.48 -10.48
CA ALA A 235 -2.58 9.09 -10.29
C ALA A 235 -1.06 8.93 -10.43
N GLY A 236 -0.48 9.57 -11.44
CA GLY A 236 0.97 9.60 -11.67
C GLY A 236 1.71 10.25 -10.50
N ALA A 237 1.22 11.37 -9.97
CA ALA A 237 1.80 12.03 -8.80
C ALA A 237 1.84 11.11 -7.57
N VAL A 238 0.72 10.47 -7.25
CA VAL A 238 0.62 9.57 -6.08
C VAL A 238 1.46 8.30 -6.24
N LEU A 239 1.41 7.67 -7.41
CA LEU A 239 2.24 6.50 -7.71
C LEU A 239 3.72 6.86 -7.72
N GLY A 240 4.07 8.00 -8.33
CA GLY A 240 5.44 8.51 -8.35
C GLY A 240 5.96 8.81 -6.95
N ALA A 241 5.17 9.46 -6.10
CA ALA A 241 5.54 9.72 -4.70
C ALA A 241 5.80 8.42 -3.93
N SER A 242 4.94 7.41 -4.11
CA SER A 242 5.06 6.11 -3.44
C SER A 242 6.32 5.34 -3.89
N LEU A 243 6.58 5.28 -5.19
CA LEU A 243 7.78 4.67 -5.76
C LEU A 243 9.03 5.45 -5.38
N GLY A 244 8.97 6.78 -5.41
CA GLY A 244 10.05 7.67 -5.00
C GLY A 244 10.42 7.49 -3.53
N ALA A 245 9.44 7.34 -2.65
CA ALA A 245 9.67 7.03 -1.23
C ALA A 245 10.43 5.71 -1.06
N LEU A 246 9.98 4.67 -1.77
CA LEU A 246 10.59 3.34 -1.73
C LEU A 246 12.05 3.39 -2.22
N ILE A 247 12.27 3.90 -3.44
CA ILE A 247 13.59 3.96 -4.06
C ILE A 247 14.54 4.86 -3.25
N GLY A 248 14.07 6.03 -2.83
CA GLY A 248 14.85 6.97 -2.03
C GLY A 248 15.29 6.36 -0.70
N SER A 249 14.39 5.66 0.00
CA SER A 249 14.71 4.96 1.25
C SER A 249 15.74 3.84 1.03
N MET A 250 15.60 3.05 -0.03
CA MET A 250 16.55 1.99 -0.37
C MET A 250 17.94 2.56 -0.71
N LEU A 251 18.01 3.62 -1.52
CA LEU A 251 19.26 4.28 -1.86
C LEU A 251 19.94 4.92 -0.63
N GLY A 252 19.15 5.44 0.30
CA GLY A 252 19.66 5.99 1.55
C GLY A 252 20.27 4.93 2.46
N LEU A 253 19.68 3.72 2.49
CA LEU A 253 20.23 2.59 3.25
C LEU A 253 21.51 2.03 2.64
N SER A 254 21.66 2.07 1.30
CA SER A 254 22.83 1.55 0.59
C SER A 254 24.00 2.54 0.50
N ALA A 255 23.77 3.82 0.78
CA ALA A 255 24.81 4.83 0.79
C ALA A 255 25.71 4.65 2.03
N THR A 256 26.71 3.80 1.94
CA THR A 256 27.82 3.79 2.90
C THR A 256 28.55 5.13 2.80
N PRO A 257 28.80 5.84 3.90
CA PRO A 257 29.73 6.97 3.87
C PRO A 257 31.08 6.44 3.36
N GLY A 258 31.54 7.00 2.23
CA GLY A 258 32.87 6.69 1.71
C GLY A 258 33.84 6.86 2.84
N GLY A 259 34.60 5.80 3.15
CA GLY A 259 35.74 5.91 4.05
C GLY A 259 36.72 6.93 3.46
N ASP A 260 36.74 8.12 4.05
CA ASP A 260 37.95 8.93 3.93
C ASP A 260 39.08 8.08 4.47
N THR A 261 39.83 7.49 3.57
CA THR A 261 41.17 7.02 3.85
C THR A 261 41.99 8.24 4.25
N ALA A 262 41.93 8.56 5.54
CA ALA A 262 42.97 9.39 6.11
C ALA A 262 44.23 8.55 6.01
N GLU A 263 45.02 8.83 5.00
CA GLU A 263 46.42 8.47 4.93
C GLU A 263 47.23 9.23 5.99
N PRO A 264 48.36 8.65 6.37
CA PRO A 264 49.11 8.79 7.60
C PRO A 264 49.73 10.13 7.87
#